data_b61d27ff44dfd65e7e6893fc9e39f7c2
#
_entry.id   b61d27ff44dfd65e7e6893fc9e39f7c2
#
_cell.length_a   1.000
_cell.length_b   1.000
_cell.length_c   1.000
_cell.angle_alpha   90.00
_cell.angle_beta   90.00
_cell.angle_gamma   90.00
#
_symmetry.space_group_name_H-M   'P 1'
#
loop_
_entity.id
_entity.type
_entity.pdbx_description
1 polymer ?
#
loop_
_entity_poly.entity_id
_entity_poly.type
_entity_poly.pdbx_seq_one_letter_code
_entity_poly.pdbx_strand_id
1 'polypeptide(L)'
;MKNNLKYRLSALLFLASALTITSCSDWTDVESLQLNTPTFEEQNPQLYADYLKDLNRYKSEEHKVTFVSFENPKGSPGKQAERLTVVPDSVDFICLNNPEVSPEVQAEMVKIREKGTRTVYSIDYSSIENAWKEKVKAEPELTEEDALQYIGERTNEMLALCDKYNFDGVIADYTGRSLVSLPEAALKEYNDRQQKFFGEVMNWQGNHDDKTLVFYGNVQYLVPENMDMLSKFDYIMLKTVSSTNADDLALKAYLAIQAGIDAVGGTEGGVNPVPADRFIVCVELPQADDKDKVKGYWSTVDEKGNKLVA
;
A
#
# COMPACT_ATOMS: atom_id res chain seq x y z
N MET A 1 -29.57 24.64 -83.04
CA MET A 1 -28.62 23.55 -82.58
C MET A 1 -27.62 23.97 -81.50
N LYS A 2 -27.41 25.24 -81.12
CA LYS A 2 -26.42 25.66 -80.10
C LYS A 2 -26.81 25.49 -78.63
N ASN A 3 -28.07 25.37 -78.30
CA ASN A 3 -28.54 25.24 -76.93
C ASN A 3 -28.39 23.83 -76.31
N ASN A 4 -28.55 22.80 -77.15
CA ASN A 4 -28.45 21.41 -76.63
C ASN A 4 -27.02 20.96 -76.28
N LEU A 5 -26.01 21.65 -76.82
CA LEU A 5 -24.61 21.35 -76.54
C LEU A 5 -24.22 21.85 -75.11
N LYS A 6 -24.73 23.01 -74.72
CA LYS A 6 -24.50 23.56 -73.37
C LYS A 6 -25.09 22.71 -72.27
N TYR A 7 -26.31 22.20 -72.46
CA TYR A 7 -26.96 21.30 -71.47
C TYR A 7 -26.27 19.92 -71.40
N ARG A 8 -25.76 19.41 -72.54
CA ARG A 8 -24.99 18.16 -72.54
C ARG A 8 -23.64 18.30 -71.90
N LEU A 9 -22.97 19.46 -72.07
CA LEU A 9 -21.71 19.75 -71.40
C LEU A 9 -21.88 19.99 -69.87
N SER A 10 -22.96 20.65 -69.46
CA SER A 10 -23.31 20.83 -68.03
C SER A 10 -23.64 19.50 -67.34
N ALA A 11 -24.39 18.64 -68.03
CA ALA A 11 -24.75 17.30 -67.55
C ALA A 11 -23.51 16.38 -67.41
N LEU A 12 -22.57 16.47 -68.36
CA LEU A 12 -21.29 15.72 -68.27
C LEU A 12 -20.37 16.26 -67.08
N LEU A 13 -20.34 17.58 -66.92
CA LEU A 13 -19.63 18.15 -65.73
C LEU A 13 -20.24 17.76 -64.41
N PHE A 14 -21.57 17.70 -64.30
CA PHE A 14 -22.26 17.25 -63.07
C PHE A 14 -22.05 15.74 -62.83
N LEU A 15 -22.01 14.90 -63.87
CA LEU A 15 -21.72 13.48 -63.73
C LEU A 15 -20.25 13.25 -63.32
N ALA A 16 -19.30 14.03 -63.83
CA ALA A 16 -17.89 13.94 -63.45
C ALA A 16 -17.64 14.40 -62.01
N SER A 17 -18.38 15.42 -61.52
CA SER A 17 -18.27 15.85 -60.12
C SER A 17 -18.93 14.90 -59.12
N ALA A 18 -19.95 14.12 -59.55
CA ALA A 18 -20.58 13.11 -58.69
C ALA A 18 -19.71 11.85 -58.49
N LEU A 19 -18.80 11.55 -59.42
CA LEU A 19 -17.89 10.41 -59.33
C LEU A 19 -16.64 10.67 -58.48
N THR A 20 -16.35 11.92 -58.10
CA THR A 20 -15.19 12.27 -57.28
C THR A 20 -15.49 12.30 -55.77
N ILE A 21 -16.75 12.18 -55.35
CA ILE A 21 -17.12 12.22 -53.92
C ILE A 21 -17.21 10.81 -53.28
N THR A 22 -17.09 9.74 -54.07
CA THR A 22 -17.15 8.38 -53.54
C THR A 22 -15.79 7.76 -53.24
N SER A 23 -14.68 8.54 -53.43
CA SER A 23 -13.32 8.02 -53.26
C SER A 23 -12.66 8.37 -51.91
N CYS A 24 -13.39 8.95 -50.94
CA CYS A 24 -12.83 9.35 -49.67
C CYS A 24 -13.49 8.70 -48.43
N SER A 25 -14.28 7.65 -48.59
CA SER A 25 -14.87 6.97 -47.44
C SER A 25 -13.94 5.92 -46.80
N ASP A 26 -12.92 5.47 -47.53
CA ASP A 26 -11.97 4.45 -47.02
C ASP A 26 -10.78 5.00 -46.24
N TRP A 27 -10.63 6.36 -46.15
CA TRP A 27 -9.50 6.97 -45.45
C TRP A 27 -9.84 7.48 -44.03
N THR A 28 -11.08 7.31 -43.57
CA THR A 28 -11.51 7.75 -42.23
C THR A 28 -11.86 6.60 -41.30
N ASP A 29 -11.92 5.37 -41.78
CA ASP A 29 -11.87 4.23 -40.89
C ASP A 29 -10.41 4.10 -40.38
N VAL A 30 -10.15 4.70 -39.27
CA VAL A 30 -8.98 4.33 -38.43
C VAL A 30 -9.24 2.88 -38.03
N GLU A 31 -8.83 1.94 -38.90
CA GLU A 31 -8.63 0.58 -38.42
C GLU A 31 -7.69 0.73 -37.23
N SER A 32 -8.21 0.50 -36.04
CA SER A 32 -7.37 0.32 -34.86
C SER A 32 -6.54 -0.92 -35.17
N LEU A 33 -5.34 -0.70 -35.71
CA LEU A 33 -4.30 -1.71 -35.75
C LEU A 33 -4.11 -2.09 -34.28
N GLN A 34 -4.74 -3.17 -33.86
CA GLN A 34 -4.31 -3.88 -32.68
C GLN A 34 -2.89 -4.34 -32.98
N LEU A 35 -1.93 -3.46 -32.67
CA LEU A 35 -0.53 -3.81 -32.63
C LEU A 35 -0.41 -4.83 -31.49
N ASN A 36 -0.65 -6.09 -31.82
CA ASN A 36 -0.38 -7.20 -30.94
C ASN A 36 1.16 -7.34 -30.88
N THR A 37 1.80 -6.41 -30.15
CA THR A 37 3.23 -6.52 -29.86
C THR A 37 3.36 -7.65 -28.83
N PRO A 38 3.97 -8.77 -29.23
CA PRO A 38 4.12 -9.89 -28.31
C PRO A 38 4.94 -9.42 -27.09
N THR A 39 4.53 -9.89 -25.92
CA THR A 39 5.22 -9.60 -24.65
C THR A 39 6.63 -10.19 -24.66
N PHE A 40 7.50 -9.77 -23.74
CA PHE A 40 8.84 -10.36 -23.59
C PHE A 40 8.77 -11.86 -23.31
N GLU A 41 7.79 -12.29 -22.52
CA GLU A 41 7.49 -13.70 -22.23
C GLU A 41 7.17 -14.49 -23.50
N GLU A 42 6.33 -13.96 -24.38
CA GLU A 42 5.96 -14.61 -25.64
C GLU A 42 7.12 -14.66 -26.63
N GLN A 43 7.97 -13.63 -26.66
CA GLN A 43 9.13 -13.57 -27.57
C GLN A 43 10.28 -14.46 -27.13
N ASN A 44 10.52 -14.58 -25.83
CA ASN A 44 11.68 -15.27 -25.24
C ASN A 44 11.29 -16.06 -23.99
N PRO A 45 10.46 -17.11 -24.08
CA PRO A 45 9.89 -17.78 -22.92
C PRO A 45 10.96 -18.40 -22.00
N GLN A 46 12.05 -18.93 -22.56
CA GLN A 46 13.13 -19.48 -21.74
C GLN A 46 13.87 -18.39 -20.94
N LEU A 47 14.20 -17.28 -21.59
CA LEU A 47 14.87 -16.15 -20.93
C LEU A 47 13.98 -15.51 -19.87
N TYR A 48 12.67 -15.46 -20.12
CA TYR A 48 11.71 -15.00 -19.13
C TYR A 48 11.62 -15.92 -17.91
N ALA A 49 11.61 -17.23 -18.13
CA ALA A 49 11.65 -18.21 -17.03
C ALA A 49 12.94 -18.11 -16.19
N ASP A 50 14.10 -17.93 -16.82
CA ASP A 50 15.37 -17.71 -16.12
C ASP A 50 15.35 -16.39 -15.33
N TYR A 51 14.78 -15.32 -15.90
CA TYR A 51 14.58 -14.04 -15.21
C TYR A 51 13.70 -14.21 -13.96
N LEU A 52 12.56 -14.87 -14.05
CA LEU A 52 11.67 -15.11 -12.90
C LEU A 52 12.37 -15.90 -11.80
N LYS A 53 13.16 -16.91 -12.18
CA LYS A 53 13.94 -17.71 -11.24
C LYS A 53 14.98 -16.86 -10.48
N ASP A 54 15.70 -16.01 -11.19
CA ASP A 54 16.72 -15.14 -10.59
C ASP A 54 16.08 -14.07 -9.70
N LEU A 55 14.95 -13.50 -10.11
CA LEU A 55 14.20 -12.53 -9.33
C LEU A 55 13.64 -13.15 -8.03
N ASN A 56 13.03 -14.33 -8.11
CA ASN A 56 12.54 -15.04 -6.93
C ASN A 56 13.69 -15.45 -6.00
N ARG A 57 14.85 -15.85 -6.53
CA ARG A 57 16.03 -16.10 -5.73
C ARG A 57 16.47 -14.85 -4.97
N TYR A 58 16.62 -13.70 -5.66
CA TYR A 58 16.97 -12.42 -5.04
C TYR A 58 16.02 -12.06 -3.91
N LYS A 59 14.70 -12.20 -4.12
CA LYS A 59 13.69 -11.89 -3.10
C LYS A 59 13.63 -12.88 -1.94
N SER A 60 14.21 -14.08 -2.09
CA SER A 60 14.32 -15.06 -1.02
C SER A 60 15.61 -14.97 -0.21
N GLU A 61 16.61 -14.25 -0.72
CA GLU A 61 17.87 -13.99 -0.05
C GLU A 61 17.78 -12.73 0.82
N GLU A 62 18.74 -12.52 1.73
CA GLU A 62 18.80 -11.30 2.55
C GLU A 62 19.09 -10.07 1.69
N HIS A 63 18.16 -9.12 1.69
CA HIS A 63 18.27 -7.88 0.94
C HIS A 63 17.47 -6.75 1.63
N LYS A 64 17.57 -5.53 1.11
CA LYS A 64 16.74 -4.39 1.58
C LYS A 64 15.33 -4.54 1.04
N VAL A 65 14.40 -4.87 1.93
CA VAL A 65 12.98 -5.09 1.58
C VAL A 65 12.28 -3.76 1.32
N THR A 66 11.49 -3.73 0.25
CA THR A 66 10.73 -2.56 -0.21
C THR A 66 9.23 -2.78 -0.10
N PHE A 67 8.55 -1.85 0.59
CA PHE A 67 7.09 -1.76 0.62
C PHE A 67 6.64 -0.53 -0.16
N VAL A 68 5.59 -0.66 -0.98
CA VAL A 68 4.94 0.48 -1.63
C VAL A 68 3.45 0.51 -1.26
N SER A 69 2.97 1.68 -0.85
CA SER A 69 1.54 1.93 -0.75
C SER A 69 0.99 2.17 -2.16
N PHE A 70 -0.11 1.50 -2.48
CA PHE A 70 -0.73 1.55 -3.80
C PHE A 70 -2.21 1.91 -3.70
N GLU A 71 -2.57 3.02 -4.33
CA GLU A 71 -3.94 3.50 -4.36
C GLU A 71 -4.73 2.77 -5.45
N ASN A 72 -5.22 1.58 -5.11
CA ASN A 72 -6.04 0.79 -6.01
C ASN A 72 -7.51 1.25 -6.00
N PRO A 73 -8.20 1.20 -7.16
CA PRO A 73 -9.63 1.51 -7.23
C PRO A 73 -10.47 0.45 -6.49
N LYS A 74 -11.67 0.85 -6.03
CA LYS A 74 -12.67 -0.10 -5.46
C LYS A 74 -13.25 -1.06 -6.51
N GLY A 75 -13.13 -0.73 -7.79
CA GLY A 75 -13.58 -1.53 -8.91
C GLY A 75 -12.43 -2.02 -9.79
N SER A 76 -12.72 -2.32 -11.04
CA SER A 76 -11.71 -2.68 -12.03
C SER A 76 -10.80 -1.50 -12.37
N PRO A 77 -9.48 -1.73 -12.56
CA PRO A 77 -8.56 -0.69 -12.98
C PRO A 77 -8.95 -0.08 -14.33
N GLY A 78 -9.20 1.23 -14.34
CA GLY A 78 -9.54 1.98 -15.54
C GLY A 78 -8.34 2.57 -16.28
N LYS A 79 -7.19 2.67 -15.62
CA LYS A 79 -5.97 3.27 -16.15
C LYS A 79 -4.78 2.35 -15.90
N GLN A 80 -3.74 2.50 -16.72
CA GLN A 80 -2.51 1.73 -16.54
C GLN A 80 -1.87 1.97 -15.15
N ALA A 81 -1.87 3.20 -14.65
CA ALA A 81 -1.35 3.54 -13.32
C ALA A 81 -2.11 2.90 -12.14
N GLU A 82 -3.29 2.34 -12.37
CA GLU A 82 -4.10 1.63 -11.38
C GLU A 82 -3.84 0.12 -11.38
N ARG A 83 -2.92 -0.37 -12.22
CA ARG A 83 -2.60 -1.79 -12.38
C ARG A 83 -1.39 -2.18 -11.58
N LEU A 84 -1.47 -3.31 -10.88
CA LEU A 84 -0.34 -3.85 -10.10
C LEU A 84 0.83 -4.27 -10.97
N THR A 85 0.55 -4.69 -12.20
CA THR A 85 1.56 -5.17 -13.15
C THR A 85 2.50 -4.11 -13.68
N VAL A 86 2.26 -2.81 -13.39
CA VAL A 86 3.18 -1.72 -13.74
C VAL A 86 4.14 -1.33 -12.61
N VAL A 87 3.92 -1.88 -11.42
CA VAL A 87 4.84 -1.69 -10.30
C VAL A 87 6.17 -2.36 -10.63
N PRO A 88 7.32 -1.70 -10.36
CA PRO A 88 8.62 -2.28 -10.64
C PRO A 88 8.82 -3.66 -10.00
N ASP A 89 9.43 -4.59 -10.73
CA ASP A 89 9.63 -5.96 -10.29
C ASP A 89 10.56 -6.07 -9.06
N SER A 90 11.35 -5.02 -8.76
CA SER A 90 12.18 -4.92 -7.55
C SER A 90 11.40 -4.69 -6.26
N VAL A 91 10.11 -4.37 -6.34
CA VAL A 91 9.25 -4.17 -5.16
C VAL A 91 8.90 -5.53 -4.55
N ASP A 92 9.07 -5.67 -3.24
CA ASP A 92 8.78 -6.90 -2.51
C ASP A 92 7.33 -6.98 -2.07
N PHE A 93 6.80 -5.87 -1.55
CA PHE A 93 5.43 -5.81 -1.06
C PHE A 93 4.67 -4.62 -1.61
N ILE A 94 3.45 -4.87 -2.06
CA ILE A 94 2.48 -3.84 -2.43
C ILE A 94 1.37 -3.81 -1.38
N CYS A 95 1.25 -2.69 -0.67
CA CYS A 95 0.16 -2.45 0.27
C CYS A 95 -1.01 -1.82 -0.47
N LEU A 96 -2.11 -2.56 -0.63
CA LEU A 96 -3.32 -2.08 -1.28
C LEU A 96 -4.17 -1.26 -0.30
N ASN A 97 -4.49 -0.02 -0.68
CA ASN A 97 -5.28 0.88 0.17
C ASN A 97 -6.75 0.42 0.29
N ASN A 98 -7.28 -0.22 -0.75
CA ASN A 98 -8.60 -0.84 -0.73
C ASN A 98 -8.46 -2.36 -0.69
N PRO A 99 -8.76 -3.03 0.45
CA PRO A 99 -8.63 -4.49 0.55
C PRO A 99 -9.76 -5.26 -0.16
N GLU A 100 -10.86 -4.60 -0.50
CA GLU A 100 -11.94 -5.20 -1.29
C GLU A 100 -11.61 -5.06 -2.79
N VAL A 101 -10.88 -6.04 -3.32
CA VAL A 101 -10.34 -6.00 -4.69
C VAL A 101 -11.26 -6.66 -5.70
N SER A 102 -11.27 -6.11 -6.93
CA SER A 102 -12.00 -6.68 -8.07
C SER A 102 -11.36 -7.98 -8.57
N PRO A 103 -12.09 -8.81 -9.34
CA PRO A 103 -11.51 -10.01 -9.95
C PRO A 103 -10.29 -9.72 -10.85
N GLU A 104 -10.26 -8.56 -11.53
CA GLU A 104 -9.13 -8.16 -12.34
C GLU A 104 -7.89 -7.88 -11.49
N VAL A 105 -8.05 -7.17 -10.37
CA VAL A 105 -6.95 -6.93 -9.42
C VAL A 105 -6.48 -8.24 -8.83
N GLN A 106 -7.37 -9.18 -8.48
CA GLN A 106 -6.98 -10.50 -8.00
C GLN A 106 -6.16 -11.28 -9.04
N ALA A 107 -6.54 -11.19 -10.32
CA ALA A 107 -5.76 -11.80 -11.40
C ALA A 107 -4.37 -11.16 -11.55
N GLU A 108 -4.26 -9.85 -11.33
CA GLU A 108 -2.96 -9.17 -11.32
C GLU A 108 -2.12 -9.55 -10.10
N MET A 109 -2.73 -9.75 -8.92
CA MET A 109 -2.04 -10.27 -7.72
C MET A 109 -1.38 -11.62 -8.00
N VAL A 110 -2.04 -12.51 -8.76
CA VAL A 110 -1.43 -13.79 -9.18
C VAL A 110 -0.19 -13.56 -10.03
N LYS A 111 -0.27 -12.66 -11.03
CA LYS A 111 0.85 -12.37 -11.94
C LYS A 111 2.06 -11.76 -11.23
N ILE A 112 1.85 -10.81 -10.30
CA ILE A 112 2.99 -10.21 -9.58
C ILE A 112 3.59 -11.19 -8.58
N ARG A 113 2.81 -12.14 -8.07
CA ARG A 113 3.31 -13.20 -7.18
C ARG A 113 4.24 -14.16 -7.91
N GLU A 114 4.08 -14.38 -9.21
CA GLU A 114 5.04 -15.13 -10.05
C GLU A 114 6.43 -14.48 -10.04
N LYS A 115 6.48 -13.16 -9.87
CA LYS A 115 7.71 -12.36 -9.72
C LYS A 115 8.21 -12.25 -8.27
N GLY A 116 7.61 -12.98 -7.34
CA GLY A 116 7.93 -12.93 -5.91
C GLY A 116 7.42 -11.67 -5.19
N THR A 117 6.65 -10.80 -5.85
CA THR A 117 6.02 -9.64 -5.21
C THR A 117 4.76 -10.08 -4.47
N ARG A 118 4.61 -9.65 -3.22
CA ARG A 118 3.50 -10.00 -2.33
C ARG A 118 2.56 -8.83 -2.15
N THR A 119 1.29 -9.13 -1.87
CA THR A 119 0.27 -8.11 -1.60
C THR A 119 -0.18 -8.17 -0.15
N VAL A 120 -0.24 -7.02 0.49
CA VAL A 120 -0.73 -6.84 1.86
C VAL A 120 -1.72 -5.69 1.91
N TYR A 121 -2.45 -5.56 2.99
CA TYR A 121 -3.31 -4.39 3.26
C TYR A 121 -3.27 -4.04 4.74
N SER A 122 -3.70 -2.82 5.08
CA SER A 122 -3.65 -2.31 6.43
C SER A 122 -4.98 -2.51 7.17
N ILE A 123 -4.88 -2.95 8.43
CA ILE A 123 -5.98 -2.98 9.40
C ILE A 123 -5.73 -1.79 10.34
N ASP A 124 -6.39 -0.67 10.07
CA ASP A 124 -6.22 0.57 10.81
C ASP A 124 -7.07 0.58 12.09
N TYR A 125 -6.41 0.39 13.22
CA TYR A 125 -7.03 0.49 14.55
C TYR A 125 -7.68 1.84 14.79
N SER A 126 -7.09 2.94 14.31
CA SER A 126 -7.63 4.28 14.50
C SER A 126 -8.99 4.45 13.83
N SER A 127 -9.19 3.84 12.67
CA SER A 127 -10.49 3.80 11.98
C SER A 127 -11.53 3.02 12.78
N ILE A 128 -11.15 1.88 13.37
CA ILE A 128 -12.02 1.07 14.25
C ILE A 128 -12.42 1.88 15.49
N GLU A 129 -11.44 2.50 16.15
CA GLU A 129 -11.67 3.32 17.35
C GLU A 129 -12.55 4.54 17.05
N ASN A 130 -12.36 5.21 15.92
CA ASN A 130 -13.16 6.35 15.53
C ASN A 130 -14.60 5.94 15.20
N ALA A 131 -14.81 4.83 14.51
CA ALA A 131 -16.14 4.29 14.26
C ALA A 131 -16.86 3.92 15.57
N TRP A 132 -16.14 3.37 16.54
CA TRP A 132 -16.67 3.16 17.89
C TRP A 132 -17.10 4.46 18.57
N LYS A 133 -16.26 5.51 18.54
CA LYS A 133 -16.58 6.82 19.11
C LYS A 133 -17.84 7.43 18.50
N GLU A 134 -18.06 7.28 17.20
CA GLU A 134 -19.30 7.73 16.55
C GLU A 134 -20.51 6.90 17.01
N LYS A 135 -20.34 5.60 17.20
CA LYS A 135 -21.41 4.74 17.73
C LYS A 135 -21.81 5.14 19.15
N VAL A 136 -20.86 5.40 20.05
CA VAL A 136 -21.15 5.86 21.43
C VAL A 136 -21.86 7.21 21.45
N LYS A 137 -21.60 8.11 20.50
CA LYS A 137 -22.36 9.37 20.40
C LYS A 137 -23.85 9.15 20.11
N ALA A 138 -24.17 8.11 19.34
CA ALA A 138 -25.54 7.76 19.01
C ALA A 138 -26.22 6.92 20.11
N GLU A 139 -25.43 6.12 20.82
CA GLU A 139 -25.86 5.16 21.84
C GLU A 139 -25.03 5.35 23.13
N PRO A 140 -25.30 6.39 23.96
CA PRO A 140 -24.46 6.77 25.11
C PRO A 140 -24.44 5.74 26.26
N GLU A 141 -25.32 4.77 26.26
CA GLU A 141 -25.41 3.67 27.23
C GLU A 141 -24.40 2.55 27.00
N LEU A 142 -23.69 2.56 25.87
CA LEU A 142 -22.67 1.56 25.56
C LEU A 142 -21.51 1.62 26.54
N THR A 143 -21.04 0.45 26.92
CA THR A 143 -20.01 0.22 27.93
C THR A 143 -18.64 -0.04 27.31
N GLU A 144 -17.60 -0.13 28.14
CA GLU A 144 -16.27 -0.54 27.70
C GLU A 144 -16.23 -2.01 27.25
N GLU A 145 -17.08 -2.87 27.83
CA GLU A 145 -17.21 -4.27 27.37
C GLU A 145 -17.74 -4.32 25.92
N ASP A 146 -18.74 -3.49 25.60
CA ASP A 146 -19.23 -3.33 24.22
C ASP A 146 -18.13 -2.79 23.29
N ALA A 147 -17.25 -1.91 23.78
CA ALA A 147 -16.11 -1.43 23.02
C ALA A 147 -15.13 -2.55 22.67
N LEU A 148 -14.78 -3.39 23.64
CA LEU A 148 -13.87 -4.51 23.42
C LEU A 148 -14.46 -5.53 22.46
N GLN A 149 -15.77 -5.82 22.58
CA GLN A 149 -16.47 -6.69 21.65
C GLN A 149 -16.43 -6.10 20.22
N TYR A 150 -16.79 -4.83 20.08
CA TYR A 150 -16.77 -4.14 18.77
C TYR A 150 -15.38 -4.16 18.12
N ILE A 151 -14.33 -3.83 18.88
CA ILE A 151 -12.94 -3.87 18.39
C ILE A 151 -12.60 -5.27 17.89
N GLY A 152 -12.93 -6.31 18.67
CA GLY A 152 -12.67 -7.70 18.27
C GLY A 152 -13.40 -8.08 16.98
N GLU A 153 -14.70 -7.80 16.89
CA GLU A 153 -15.52 -8.11 15.71
C GLU A 153 -14.99 -7.40 14.46
N ARG A 154 -14.73 -6.09 14.54
CA ARG A 154 -14.22 -5.31 13.40
C ARG A 154 -12.82 -5.76 12.98
N THR A 155 -11.94 -6.09 13.93
CA THR A 155 -10.61 -6.62 13.62
C THR A 155 -10.72 -7.95 12.88
N ASN A 156 -11.55 -8.86 13.35
CA ASN A 156 -11.76 -10.16 12.70
C ASN A 156 -12.42 -10.04 11.32
N GLU A 157 -13.36 -9.12 11.12
CA GLU A 157 -13.93 -8.83 9.80
C GLU A 157 -12.85 -8.37 8.82
N MET A 158 -11.95 -7.50 9.26
CA MET A 158 -10.83 -7.05 8.43
C MET A 158 -9.84 -8.18 8.14
N LEU A 159 -9.48 -8.99 9.14
CA LEU A 159 -8.58 -10.13 8.98
C LEU A 159 -9.12 -11.17 7.98
N ALA A 160 -10.44 -11.42 7.99
CA ALA A 160 -11.09 -12.34 7.05
C ALA A 160 -10.95 -11.93 5.57
N LEU A 161 -10.65 -10.67 5.28
CA LEU A 161 -10.41 -10.22 3.91
C LEU A 161 -9.12 -10.81 3.32
N CYS A 162 -8.16 -11.18 4.18
CA CYS A 162 -6.91 -11.81 3.75
C CYS A 162 -7.19 -13.10 2.98
N ASP A 163 -8.00 -13.97 3.55
CA ASP A 163 -8.37 -15.24 2.91
C ASP A 163 -9.34 -15.03 1.76
N LYS A 164 -10.34 -14.17 1.97
CA LYS A 164 -11.38 -13.89 0.97
C LYS A 164 -10.78 -13.43 -0.36
N TYR A 165 -9.75 -12.61 -0.32
CA TYR A 165 -9.12 -12.03 -1.52
C TYR A 165 -7.73 -12.58 -1.79
N ASN A 166 -7.29 -13.59 -1.02
CA ASN A 166 -6.00 -14.25 -1.16
C ASN A 166 -4.82 -13.27 -1.10
N PHE A 167 -4.78 -12.42 -0.08
CA PHE A 167 -3.61 -11.61 0.23
C PHE A 167 -2.47 -12.45 0.81
N ASP A 168 -1.25 -11.93 0.71
CA ASP A 168 -0.05 -12.57 1.22
C ASP A 168 0.26 -12.19 2.67
N GLY A 169 -0.54 -11.29 3.26
CA GLY A 169 -0.41 -10.87 4.65
C GLY A 169 -1.18 -9.61 4.98
N VAL A 170 -0.99 -9.13 6.21
CA VAL A 170 -1.66 -7.94 6.75
C VAL A 170 -0.69 -7.01 7.47
N ILE A 171 -1.02 -5.73 7.50
CA ILE A 171 -0.35 -4.70 8.29
C ILE A 171 -1.28 -4.32 9.44
N ALA A 172 -0.89 -4.59 10.69
CA ALA A 172 -1.57 -4.09 11.86
C ALA A 172 -1.14 -2.63 12.09
N ASP A 173 -1.97 -1.67 11.64
CA ASP A 173 -1.69 -0.24 11.80
C ASP A 173 -2.22 0.23 13.16
N TYR A 174 -1.28 0.48 14.05
CA TYR A 174 -1.55 0.97 15.39
C TYR A 174 -0.76 2.26 15.67
N THR A 175 -1.34 3.39 15.36
CA THR A 175 -0.71 4.70 15.61
C THR A 175 -0.50 4.94 17.10
N GLY A 176 -1.50 4.60 17.91
CA GLY A 176 -1.47 4.82 19.35
C GLY A 176 -1.44 6.31 19.76
N ARG A 177 -1.22 6.54 21.05
CA ARG A 177 -1.02 7.86 21.64
C ARG A 177 -0.03 7.78 22.80
N SER A 178 0.56 8.93 23.17
CA SER A 178 1.47 9.01 24.32
C SER A 178 0.82 8.49 25.60
N LEU A 179 1.54 7.66 26.32
CA LEU A 179 1.15 7.13 27.64
C LEU A 179 1.47 8.10 28.77
N VAL A 180 2.29 9.13 28.48
CA VAL A 180 2.71 10.12 29.48
C VAL A 180 1.49 10.86 30.02
N SER A 181 1.37 10.89 31.34
CA SER A 181 0.30 11.60 32.07
C SER A 181 -1.13 11.04 31.85
N LEU A 182 -1.27 9.80 31.35
CA LEU A 182 -2.57 9.15 31.36
C LEU A 182 -2.98 8.78 32.79
N PRO A 183 -4.20 9.13 33.26
CA PRO A 183 -4.74 8.60 34.51
C PRO A 183 -4.83 7.06 34.46
N GLU A 184 -4.68 6.41 35.62
CA GLU A 184 -4.68 4.94 35.72
C GLU A 184 -5.88 4.28 35.02
N ALA A 185 -7.08 4.82 35.21
CA ALA A 185 -8.29 4.31 34.56
C ALA A 185 -8.21 4.42 33.01
N ALA A 186 -7.69 5.54 32.50
CA ALA A 186 -7.53 5.72 31.05
C ALA A 186 -6.39 4.86 30.47
N LEU A 187 -5.35 4.62 31.27
CA LEU A 187 -4.28 3.70 30.88
C LEU A 187 -4.78 2.25 30.82
N LYS A 188 -5.60 1.84 31.81
CA LYS A 188 -6.22 0.52 31.81
C LYS A 188 -7.12 0.32 30.58
N GLU A 189 -8.02 1.26 30.29
CA GLU A 189 -8.89 1.21 29.11
C GLU A 189 -8.04 1.13 27.82
N TYR A 190 -7.00 1.94 27.72
CA TYR A 190 -6.08 1.93 26.58
C TYR A 190 -5.39 0.57 26.43
N ASN A 191 -4.93 -0.03 27.53
CA ASN A 191 -4.31 -1.35 27.53
C ASN A 191 -5.29 -2.44 27.12
N ASP A 192 -6.50 -2.46 27.72
CA ASP A 192 -7.52 -3.47 27.42
C ASP A 192 -7.89 -3.47 25.92
N ARG A 193 -8.06 -2.28 25.32
CA ARG A 193 -8.33 -2.13 23.90
C ARG A 193 -7.15 -2.54 23.04
N GLN A 194 -5.92 -2.21 23.44
CA GLN A 194 -4.71 -2.62 22.74
C GLN A 194 -4.54 -4.13 22.75
N GLN A 195 -4.73 -4.76 23.92
CA GLN A 195 -4.71 -6.23 24.06
C GLN A 195 -5.80 -6.90 23.24
N LYS A 196 -7.00 -6.32 23.18
CA LYS A 196 -8.08 -6.86 22.37
C LYS A 196 -7.74 -6.86 20.89
N PHE A 197 -7.28 -5.73 20.36
CA PHE A 197 -6.90 -5.61 18.95
C PHE A 197 -5.78 -6.57 18.58
N PHE A 198 -4.66 -6.52 19.30
CA PHE A 198 -3.52 -7.39 19.00
C PHE A 198 -3.78 -8.84 19.34
N GLY A 199 -4.61 -9.13 20.33
CA GLY A 199 -5.04 -10.50 20.64
C GLY A 199 -5.73 -11.17 19.46
N GLU A 200 -6.61 -10.46 18.75
CA GLU A 200 -7.27 -10.99 17.54
C GLU A 200 -6.24 -11.17 16.40
N VAL A 201 -5.34 -10.21 16.20
CA VAL A 201 -4.27 -10.31 15.19
C VAL A 201 -3.35 -11.51 15.47
N MET A 202 -2.92 -11.70 16.72
CA MET A 202 -2.05 -12.84 17.09
C MET A 202 -2.77 -14.17 17.00
N ASN A 203 -4.06 -14.23 17.34
CA ASN A 203 -4.88 -15.43 17.19
C ASN A 203 -5.04 -15.81 15.71
N TRP A 204 -5.27 -14.83 14.84
CA TRP A 204 -5.30 -15.03 13.40
C TRP A 204 -3.95 -15.52 12.87
N GLN A 205 -2.85 -14.87 13.23
CA GLN A 205 -1.50 -15.27 12.82
C GLN A 205 -1.15 -16.69 13.22
N GLY A 206 -1.60 -17.15 14.39
CA GLY A 206 -1.39 -18.53 14.84
C GLY A 206 -1.99 -19.61 13.95
N ASN A 207 -2.92 -19.22 13.05
CA ASN A 207 -3.55 -20.11 12.07
C ASN A 207 -3.11 -19.79 10.62
N HIS A 208 -2.23 -18.79 10.44
CA HIS A 208 -1.79 -18.29 9.14
C HIS A 208 -0.28 -18.01 9.17
N ASP A 209 0.51 -19.01 9.54
CA ASP A 209 1.97 -18.93 9.68
C ASP A 209 2.69 -18.71 8.33
N ASP A 210 2.01 -18.97 7.21
CA ASP A 210 2.45 -18.70 5.86
C ASP A 210 2.23 -17.23 5.42
N LYS A 211 1.49 -16.44 6.19
CA LYS A 211 1.15 -15.05 5.88
C LYS A 211 2.10 -14.07 6.56
N THR A 212 2.48 -13.04 5.83
CA THR A 212 3.31 -11.95 6.37
C THR A 212 2.52 -11.08 7.33
N LEU A 213 3.05 -10.88 8.53
CA LEU A 213 2.49 -9.99 9.54
C LEU A 213 3.41 -8.79 9.77
N VAL A 214 2.90 -7.58 9.55
CA VAL A 214 3.63 -6.33 9.69
C VAL A 214 3.00 -5.46 10.77
N PHE A 215 3.81 -4.96 11.70
CA PHE A 215 3.40 -3.87 12.59
C PHE A 215 3.68 -2.53 11.89
N TYR A 216 2.74 -1.60 11.92
CA TYR A 216 2.95 -0.22 11.50
C TYR A 216 2.47 0.75 12.59
N GLY A 217 3.37 1.58 13.10
CA GLY A 217 2.98 2.52 14.16
C GLY A 217 4.12 3.14 14.94
N ASN A 218 3.76 3.63 16.14
CA ASN A 218 4.70 4.18 17.11
C ASN A 218 4.92 3.17 18.24
N VAL A 219 6.03 2.45 18.22
CA VAL A 219 6.37 1.42 19.21
C VAL A 219 6.32 1.99 20.64
N GLN A 220 6.79 3.22 20.83
CA GLN A 220 6.78 3.90 22.14
C GLN A 220 5.38 4.22 22.69
N TYR A 221 4.33 3.94 21.95
CA TYR A 221 2.93 4.08 22.37
C TYR A 221 2.25 2.74 22.67
N LEU A 222 2.99 1.66 22.55
CA LEU A 222 2.55 0.38 23.09
C LEU A 222 2.70 0.37 24.62
N VAL A 223 1.75 -0.26 25.30
CA VAL A 223 1.89 -0.50 26.73
C VAL A 223 3.03 -1.51 26.93
N PRO A 224 3.94 -1.29 27.89
CA PRO A 224 5.14 -2.12 28.05
C PRO A 224 4.88 -3.62 28.08
N GLU A 225 3.82 -4.06 28.76
CA GLU A 225 3.45 -5.48 28.90
C GLU A 225 3.05 -6.13 27.54
N ASN A 226 2.74 -5.34 26.53
CA ASN A 226 2.32 -5.84 25.22
C ASN A 226 3.47 -5.91 24.22
N MET A 227 4.66 -5.38 24.54
CA MET A 227 5.76 -5.26 23.58
C MET A 227 6.36 -6.60 23.12
N ASP A 228 6.26 -7.65 23.94
CA ASP A 228 6.75 -8.99 23.62
C ASP A 228 6.13 -9.56 22.34
N MET A 229 4.91 -9.14 22.00
CA MET A 229 4.24 -9.55 20.76
C MET A 229 4.99 -9.11 19.51
N LEU A 230 5.80 -8.04 19.57
CA LEU A 230 6.56 -7.53 18.43
C LEU A 230 7.51 -8.57 17.85
N SER A 231 7.95 -9.53 18.67
CA SER A 231 8.76 -10.68 18.24
C SER A 231 8.04 -11.60 17.23
N LYS A 232 6.71 -11.50 17.11
CA LYS A 232 5.90 -12.29 16.17
C LYS A 232 5.68 -11.62 14.82
N PHE A 233 6.02 -10.34 14.70
CA PHE A 233 5.90 -9.62 13.44
C PHE A 233 7.15 -9.85 12.58
N ASP A 234 6.94 -10.07 11.28
CA ASP A 234 8.03 -10.21 10.32
C ASP A 234 8.77 -8.88 10.12
N TYR A 235 8.03 -7.77 10.12
CA TYR A 235 8.55 -6.42 9.95
C TYR A 235 7.89 -5.44 10.93
N ILE A 236 8.69 -4.47 11.37
CA ILE A 236 8.25 -3.35 12.22
C ILE A 236 8.39 -2.06 11.43
N MET A 237 7.30 -1.61 10.86
CA MET A 237 7.23 -0.41 10.04
C MET A 237 7.01 0.80 10.96
N LEU A 238 8.03 1.66 11.06
CA LEU A 238 7.98 2.86 11.90
C LEU A 238 7.21 3.98 11.23
N LYS A 239 6.42 4.71 11.99
CA LYS A 239 5.62 5.85 11.48
C LYS A 239 6.49 7.07 11.23
N THR A 240 7.28 7.02 10.16
CA THR A 240 8.29 8.01 9.78
C THR A 240 7.94 8.81 8.52
N VAL A 241 6.72 8.67 8.00
CA VAL A 241 6.26 9.33 6.75
C VAL A 241 6.49 10.85 6.75
N SER A 242 6.39 11.50 7.91
CA SER A 242 6.63 12.94 8.05
C SER A 242 8.10 13.33 8.17
N SER A 243 9.01 12.34 8.21
CA SER A 243 10.45 12.61 8.35
C SER A 243 11.02 13.11 7.04
N THR A 244 11.83 14.17 7.12
CA THR A 244 12.45 14.82 5.96
C THR A 244 13.98 14.91 6.06
N ASN A 245 14.57 14.25 7.06
CA ASN A 245 16.02 14.21 7.27
C ASN A 245 16.44 12.96 8.05
N ALA A 246 17.72 12.63 7.98
CA ALA A 246 18.30 11.44 8.60
C ALA A 246 18.23 11.47 10.13
N ASP A 247 18.38 12.64 10.76
CA ASP A 247 18.39 12.76 12.21
C ASP A 247 17.00 12.46 12.80
N ASP A 248 15.93 12.91 12.14
CA ASP A 248 14.56 12.61 12.57
C ASP A 248 14.24 11.11 12.41
N LEU A 249 14.69 10.47 11.33
CA LEU A 249 14.57 9.02 11.18
C LEU A 249 15.31 8.26 12.28
N ALA A 250 16.57 8.66 12.54
CA ALA A 250 17.38 8.04 13.58
C ALA A 250 16.77 8.22 14.96
N LEU A 251 16.21 9.41 15.25
CA LEU A 251 15.51 9.67 16.51
C LEU A 251 14.29 8.77 16.69
N LYS A 252 13.45 8.60 15.65
CA LYS A 252 12.26 7.74 15.73
C LYS A 252 12.63 6.27 15.92
N ALA A 253 13.66 5.78 15.24
CA ALA A 253 14.19 4.45 15.45
C ALA A 253 14.75 4.28 16.88
N TYR A 254 15.51 5.26 17.37
CA TYR A 254 16.04 5.27 18.73
C TYR A 254 14.92 5.23 19.78
N LEU A 255 13.87 6.05 19.61
CA LEU A 255 12.72 6.06 20.54
C LEU A 255 11.99 4.72 20.58
N ALA A 256 11.87 4.02 19.44
CA ALA A 256 11.29 2.70 19.40
C ALA A 256 12.13 1.66 20.16
N ILE A 257 13.46 1.68 19.98
CA ILE A 257 14.41 0.81 20.68
C ILE A 257 14.40 1.11 22.18
N GLN A 258 14.45 2.40 22.56
CA GLN A 258 14.46 2.83 23.93
C GLN A 258 13.18 2.42 24.68
N ALA A 259 12.03 2.48 24.02
CA ALA A 259 10.76 2.03 24.61
C ALA A 259 10.82 0.54 25.00
N GLY A 260 11.46 -0.30 24.20
CA GLY A 260 11.66 -1.71 24.52
C GLY A 260 12.64 -1.92 25.68
N ILE A 261 13.72 -1.12 25.75
CA ILE A 261 14.66 -1.13 26.88
C ILE A 261 13.93 -0.74 28.17
N ASP A 262 13.14 0.30 28.13
CA ASP A 262 12.39 0.80 29.29
C ASP A 262 11.33 -0.22 29.75
N ALA A 263 10.70 -0.94 28.82
CA ALA A 263 9.71 -1.97 29.11
C ALA A 263 10.27 -3.14 29.95
N VAL A 264 11.54 -3.46 29.80
CA VAL A 264 12.21 -4.53 30.56
C VAL A 264 13.00 -4.02 31.78
N GLY A 265 12.81 -2.76 32.15
CA GLY A 265 13.46 -2.17 33.33
C GLY A 265 14.88 -1.66 33.10
N GLY A 266 15.22 -1.33 31.88
CA GLY A 266 16.53 -0.80 31.48
C GLY A 266 17.46 -1.85 30.86
N THR A 267 18.67 -1.45 30.52
CA THR A 267 19.65 -2.32 29.81
C THR A 267 20.11 -3.54 30.61
N GLU A 268 19.92 -3.55 31.92
CA GLU A 268 20.22 -4.68 32.81
C GLU A 268 19.02 -5.57 33.09
N GLY A 269 17.81 -5.16 32.66
CA GLY A 269 16.53 -5.80 32.99
C GLY A 269 16.18 -7.03 32.17
N GLY A 270 16.75 -7.21 30.98
CA GLY A 270 16.43 -8.32 30.09
C GLY A 270 16.70 -8.05 28.62
N VAL A 271 16.26 -8.97 27.76
CA VAL A 271 16.37 -8.81 26.31
C VAL A 271 15.33 -7.79 25.82
N ASN A 272 15.77 -6.84 25.02
CA ASN A 272 14.86 -5.87 24.41
C ASN A 272 13.80 -6.58 23.56
N PRO A 273 12.50 -6.42 23.83
CA PRO A 273 11.43 -7.05 23.08
C PRO A 273 11.23 -6.45 21.67
N VAL A 274 11.85 -5.33 21.36
CA VAL A 274 11.74 -4.64 20.08
C VAL A 274 12.81 -5.14 19.09
N PRO A 275 12.44 -5.88 18.03
CA PRO A 275 13.40 -6.45 17.08
C PRO A 275 13.82 -5.37 16.06
N ALA A 276 14.88 -4.61 16.39
CA ALA A 276 15.35 -3.50 15.56
C ALA A 276 15.90 -3.91 14.19
N ASP A 277 16.29 -5.17 14.03
CA ASP A 277 16.70 -5.77 12.77
C ASP A 277 15.56 -5.90 11.75
N ARG A 278 14.31 -5.77 12.20
CA ARG A 278 13.09 -5.84 11.37
C ARG A 278 12.49 -4.47 11.04
N PHE A 279 13.21 -3.39 11.34
CA PHE A 279 12.69 -2.03 11.12
C PHE A 279 12.60 -1.68 9.64
N ILE A 280 11.42 -1.18 9.26
CA ILE A 280 11.16 -0.52 7.98
C ILE A 280 10.88 0.96 8.25
N VAL A 281 11.55 1.84 7.53
CA VAL A 281 11.28 3.28 7.57
C VAL A 281 10.37 3.68 6.42
N CYS A 282 9.38 4.52 6.71
CA CYS A 282 8.42 5.00 5.73
C CYS A 282 8.80 6.42 5.29
N VAL A 283 8.76 6.65 3.98
CA VAL A 283 8.97 7.98 3.38
C VAL A 283 7.83 8.28 2.42
N GLU A 284 7.48 9.55 2.32
CA GLU A 284 6.52 10.02 1.32
C GLU A 284 7.27 10.32 0.01
N LEU A 285 6.67 10.00 -1.13
CA LEU A 285 7.23 10.39 -2.43
C LEU A 285 6.85 11.85 -2.74
N PRO A 286 7.76 12.62 -3.38
CA PRO A 286 7.46 13.97 -3.80
C PRO A 286 6.25 14.02 -4.72
N GLN A 287 5.37 15.00 -4.49
CA GLN A 287 4.28 15.30 -5.40
C GLN A 287 4.76 16.22 -6.51
N ALA A 288 4.41 15.93 -7.75
CA ALA A 288 4.87 16.68 -8.92
C ALA A 288 4.47 18.17 -8.91
N ASP A 289 3.41 18.51 -8.20
CA ASP A 289 2.85 19.86 -8.07
C ASP A 289 3.18 20.54 -6.73
N ASP A 290 3.95 19.89 -5.84
CA ASP A 290 4.38 20.46 -4.56
C ASP A 290 5.44 21.55 -4.80
N LYS A 291 4.95 22.81 -4.89
CA LYS A 291 5.79 24.00 -5.10
C LYS A 291 6.68 24.32 -3.91
N ASP A 292 6.24 23.94 -2.71
CA ASP A 292 6.92 24.27 -1.46
C ASP A 292 7.97 23.23 -1.09
N LYS A 293 8.04 22.12 -1.84
CA LYS A 293 9.00 21.02 -1.63
C LYS A 293 9.05 20.57 -0.15
N VAL A 294 7.90 20.39 0.46
CA VAL A 294 7.78 20.03 1.88
C VAL A 294 7.65 18.53 2.06
N LYS A 295 6.73 17.90 1.30
CA LYS A 295 6.43 16.49 1.41
C LYS A 295 7.24 15.67 0.42
N GLY A 296 7.82 14.58 0.92
CA GLY A 296 8.62 13.67 0.11
C GLY A 296 9.98 14.23 -0.33
N TYR A 297 10.33 15.43 0.11
CA TYR A 297 11.64 16.03 -0.13
C TYR A 297 12.54 15.83 1.08
N TRP A 298 13.78 15.46 0.80
CA TRP A 298 14.78 15.20 1.83
C TRP A 298 15.64 16.44 2.07
N SER A 299 15.86 16.81 3.32
CA SER A 299 16.70 17.95 3.68
C SER A 299 18.01 17.51 4.32
N THR A 300 19.10 18.12 3.88
CA THR A 300 20.43 17.97 4.47
C THR A 300 21.09 19.34 4.58
N VAL A 301 22.29 19.40 5.12
CA VAL A 301 23.12 20.61 5.15
C VAL A 301 24.42 20.37 4.39
N ASP A 302 24.89 21.39 3.67
CA ASP A 302 26.21 21.36 3.04
C ASP A 302 27.34 21.59 4.05
N GLU A 303 28.59 21.53 3.59
CA GLU A 303 29.77 21.77 4.45
C GLU A 303 29.80 23.18 5.07
N LYS A 304 29.02 24.12 4.54
CA LYS A 304 28.91 25.50 5.04
C LYS A 304 27.69 25.71 5.93
N GLY A 305 26.89 24.64 6.19
CA GLY A 305 25.69 24.69 6.99
C GLY A 305 24.45 25.22 6.26
N ASN A 306 24.47 25.38 4.92
CA ASN A 306 23.31 25.78 4.16
C ASN A 306 22.39 24.57 3.97
N LYS A 307 21.06 24.78 4.18
CA LYS A 307 20.06 23.74 3.95
C LYS A 307 19.95 23.40 2.46
N LEU A 308 20.10 22.13 2.14
CA LEU A 308 19.83 21.56 0.82
C LEU A 308 18.53 20.76 0.90
N VAL A 309 17.70 20.84 -0.13
CA VAL A 309 16.45 20.09 -0.26
C VAL A 309 16.50 19.35 -1.61
N ALA A 310 16.40 18.03 -1.57
CA ALA A 310 16.44 17.15 -2.74
C ALA A 310 15.11 16.40 -2.90
#